data_9056aa45229b42c6ac35fc509c9a5e7a
#
_entry.id   9056aa45229b42c6ac35fc509c9a5e7a
#
_cell.length_a   1.000
_cell.length_b   1.000
_cell.length_c   1.000
_cell.angle_alpha   90.00
_cell.angle_beta   90.00
_cell.angle_gamma   90.00
#
_symmetry.space_group_name_H-M   'P 1'
#
loop_
_entity.id
_entity.type
_entity.pdbx_description
1 polymer ?
#
loop_
_entity_poly.entity_id
_entity_poly.type
_entity_poly.pdbx_seq_one_letter_code
_entity_poly.pdbx_strand_id
1 'polypeptide(L)'
;MSDKGQFELPDTQPIPSPWKAPEDTDKRPLRADSRLERVLRSGRFAVTAELNAPDSADPEDVYKNALVLSEVCDAVNATDGSGANCHMSSLGCCALLTRAGYEPVFQVSARDRNRIAIQGDLLGAAALGIKDVLCLTGDDVTAGDQPQAKRVFDFDSLQMLRTARI
;
A
#
# COMPACT_ATOMS: atom_id res chain seq x y z
N MET A 1 39.49 0.71 0.15
CA MET A 1 38.54 0.89 1.29
C MET A 1 37.50 1.86 0.79
N SER A 2 36.36 1.35 0.33
CA SER A 2 35.28 2.18 -0.25
C SER A 2 34.43 2.72 0.89
N ASP A 3 34.33 4.03 0.92
CA ASP A 3 33.43 4.79 1.74
C ASP A 3 32.00 4.30 1.44
N LYS A 4 31.39 3.58 2.37
CA LYS A 4 29.99 3.23 2.30
C LYS A 4 29.22 4.49 2.67
N GLY A 5 28.87 5.27 1.64
CA GLY A 5 27.97 6.39 1.81
C GLY A 5 26.76 5.92 2.63
N GLN A 6 26.63 6.44 3.84
CA GLN A 6 25.41 6.30 4.62
C GLN A 6 24.29 6.94 3.78
N PHE A 7 23.35 6.12 3.36
CA PHE A 7 22.11 6.61 2.76
C PHE A 7 21.32 7.30 3.88
N GLU A 8 21.52 8.60 4.00
CA GLU A 8 20.67 9.42 4.83
C GLU A 8 19.32 9.52 4.12
N LEU A 9 18.27 9.01 4.78
CA LEU A 9 16.91 9.28 4.35
C LEU A 9 16.77 10.81 4.24
N PRO A 10 16.18 11.32 3.14
CA PRO A 10 15.82 12.72 3.12
C PRO A 10 15.07 13.03 4.42
N ASP A 11 15.40 14.16 5.03
CA ASP A 11 14.77 14.65 6.25
C ASP A 11 13.30 15.02 5.92
N THR A 12 12.52 13.98 5.64
CA THR A 12 11.10 14.10 5.36
C THR A 12 10.43 14.39 6.69
N GLN A 13 10.39 15.67 7.04
CA GLN A 13 9.44 16.13 8.04
C GLN A 13 8.08 15.52 7.68
N PRO A 14 7.40 14.84 8.60
CA PRO A 14 6.05 14.35 8.33
C PRO A 14 5.24 15.54 7.84
N ILE A 15 4.71 15.44 6.63
CA ILE A 15 3.91 16.52 6.04
C ILE A 15 2.76 16.75 7.01
N PRO A 16 2.66 17.93 7.63
CA PRO A 16 1.58 18.19 8.55
C PRO A 16 0.29 18.10 7.75
N SER A 17 -0.48 17.02 8.00
CA SER A 17 -1.80 16.92 7.38
C SER A 17 -2.60 18.17 7.74
N PRO A 18 -3.11 18.94 6.75
CA PRO A 18 -3.96 20.09 7.01
C PRO A 18 -5.28 19.68 7.69
N TRP A 19 -5.55 18.40 7.74
CA TRP A 19 -6.75 17.83 8.31
C TRP A 19 -6.51 17.49 9.78
N LYS A 20 -7.20 18.21 10.67
CA LYS A 20 -7.35 17.75 12.06
C LYS A 20 -8.01 16.38 12.03
N ALA A 21 -7.45 15.41 12.74
CA ALA A 21 -8.11 14.13 12.92
C ALA A 21 -9.54 14.42 13.46
N PRO A 22 -10.60 13.91 12.80
CA PRO A 22 -11.94 14.11 13.28
C PRO A 22 -12.08 13.47 14.67
N GLU A 23 -12.93 14.04 15.52
CA GLU A 23 -13.24 13.43 16.81
C GLU A 23 -13.80 12.03 16.57
N ASP A 24 -13.20 11.03 17.21
CA ASP A 24 -13.67 9.65 17.16
C ASP A 24 -14.99 9.56 17.95
N THR A 25 -16.09 9.46 17.23
CA THR A 25 -17.42 9.25 17.82
C THR A 25 -17.69 7.79 18.17
N ASP A 26 -16.85 6.86 17.68
CA ASP A 26 -16.93 5.43 17.95
C ASP A 26 -16.05 5.05 19.14
N LYS A 27 -16.65 4.74 20.28
CA LYS A 27 -15.94 4.37 21.53
C LYS A 27 -15.23 3.00 21.46
N ARG A 28 -15.40 2.23 20.40
CA ARG A 28 -14.69 0.97 20.25
C ARG A 28 -13.20 1.22 20.01
N PRO A 29 -12.29 0.39 20.55
CA PRO A 29 -10.86 0.55 20.30
C PRO A 29 -10.56 0.45 18.80
N LEU A 30 -9.62 1.27 18.33
CA LEU A 30 -9.09 1.19 16.97
C LEU A 30 -8.47 -0.19 16.75
N ARG A 31 -8.63 -0.75 15.55
CA ARG A 31 -8.04 -2.06 15.19
C ARG A 31 -6.66 -1.91 14.58
N ALA A 32 -6.56 -1.06 13.58
CA ALA A 32 -5.31 -0.80 12.88
C ALA A 32 -4.60 0.46 13.42
N ASP A 33 -5.37 1.34 14.06
CA ASP A 33 -4.91 2.66 14.49
C ASP A 33 -4.32 3.48 13.33
N SER A 34 -4.91 3.31 12.14
CA SER A 34 -4.54 4.04 10.93
C SER A 34 -5.34 5.33 10.78
N ARG A 35 -4.78 6.26 10.00
CA ARG A 35 -5.50 7.49 9.62
C ARG A 35 -6.80 7.16 8.89
N LEU A 36 -6.77 6.20 7.96
CA LEU A 36 -7.95 5.79 7.20
C LEU A 36 -9.04 5.22 8.13
N GLU A 37 -8.69 4.37 9.10
CA GLU A 37 -9.66 3.87 10.09
C GLU A 37 -10.30 5.00 10.87
N ARG A 38 -9.53 6.01 11.30
CA ARG A 38 -10.05 7.17 12.03
C ARG A 38 -11.00 8.00 11.20
N VAL A 39 -10.67 8.24 9.93
CA VAL A 39 -11.55 8.98 8.99
C VAL A 39 -12.86 8.22 8.79
N LEU A 40 -12.81 6.91 8.52
CA LEU A 40 -14.01 6.10 8.32
C LEU A 40 -14.91 6.06 9.57
N ARG A 41 -14.33 5.95 10.76
CA ARG A 41 -15.08 5.94 12.02
C ARG A 41 -15.73 7.28 12.36
N SER A 42 -15.14 8.37 11.91
CA SER A 42 -15.72 9.71 12.13
C SER A 42 -16.99 9.97 11.33
N GLY A 43 -17.39 9.06 10.43
CA GLY A 43 -18.51 9.24 9.53
C GLY A 43 -18.26 10.24 8.40
N ARG A 44 -17.05 10.77 8.27
CA ARG A 44 -16.68 11.63 7.15
C ARG A 44 -16.56 10.82 5.86
N PHE A 45 -16.78 11.48 4.74
CA PHE A 45 -16.47 10.92 3.44
C PHE A 45 -14.95 10.77 3.30
N ALA A 46 -14.46 9.52 3.20
CA ALA A 46 -13.05 9.23 2.99
C ALA A 46 -12.67 9.40 1.52
N VAL A 47 -11.61 10.14 1.26
CA VAL A 47 -11.03 10.30 -0.08
C VAL A 47 -9.74 9.52 -0.14
N THR A 48 -9.67 8.54 -1.03
CA THR A 48 -8.44 7.77 -1.26
C THR A 48 -7.98 7.96 -2.70
N ALA A 49 -6.67 7.91 -2.93
CA ALA A 49 -6.08 8.00 -4.25
C ALA A 49 -5.16 6.81 -4.52
N GLU A 50 -5.05 6.40 -5.77
CA GLU A 50 -4.09 5.38 -6.17
C GLU A 50 -2.76 6.04 -6.53
N LEU A 51 -1.68 5.49 -5.97
CA LEU A 51 -0.32 5.74 -6.38
C LEU A 51 0.11 4.56 -7.24
N ASN A 52 0.24 4.80 -8.54
CA ASN A 52 0.82 3.81 -9.43
C ASN A 52 2.29 3.59 -9.03
N ALA A 53 2.61 2.35 -8.72
CA ALA A 53 3.98 1.96 -8.47
C ALA A 53 4.84 2.25 -9.71
N PRO A 54 6.03 2.85 -9.56
CA PRO A 54 6.86 3.23 -10.71
C PRO A 54 7.49 2.00 -11.39
N ASP A 55 7.89 2.18 -12.66
CA ASP A 55 8.66 1.21 -13.44
C ASP A 55 10.17 1.37 -13.21
N SER A 56 10.55 1.78 -12.05
CA SER A 56 11.94 2.06 -11.70
C SER A 56 12.30 1.47 -10.34
N ALA A 57 13.59 1.38 -10.06
CA ALA A 57 14.12 1.04 -8.74
C ALA A 57 14.49 2.27 -7.91
N ASP A 58 14.23 3.47 -8.42
CA ASP A 58 14.52 4.71 -7.72
C ASP A 58 13.42 5.03 -6.68
N PRO A 59 13.72 5.07 -5.38
CA PRO A 59 12.74 5.42 -4.35
C PRO A 59 12.19 6.85 -4.50
N GLU A 60 12.94 7.76 -5.11
CA GLU A 60 12.50 9.14 -5.33
C GLU A 60 11.24 9.23 -6.20
N ASP A 61 11.06 8.30 -7.14
CA ASP A 61 9.86 8.26 -7.98
C ASP A 61 8.60 7.94 -7.15
N VAL A 62 8.74 7.10 -6.11
CA VAL A 62 7.64 6.82 -5.16
C VAL A 62 7.32 8.07 -4.35
N TYR A 63 8.33 8.75 -3.82
CA TYR A 63 8.13 9.93 -2.96
C TYR A 63 7.53 11.11 -3.70
N LYS A 64 7.96 11.38 -4.92
CA LYS A 64 7.40 12.44 -5.77
C LYS A 64 5.90 12.22 -6.03
N ASN A 65 5.53 10.98 -6.35
CA ASN A 65 4.13 10.63 -6.59
C ASN A 65 3.29 10.75 -5.31
N ALA A 66 3.81 10.31 -4.17
CA ALA A 66 3.12 10.40 -2.90
C ALA A 66 2.91 11.84 -2.43
N LEU A 67 3.90 12.72 -2.65
CA LEU A 67 3.84 14.12 -2.25
C LEU A 67 2.65 14.84 -2.87
N VAL A 68 2.39 14.62 -4.16
CA VAL A 68 1.26 15.24 -4.88
C VAL A 68 -0.09 14.78 -4.32
N LEU A 69 -0.19 13.53 -3.89
CA LEU A 69 -1.45 12.93 -3.44
C LEU A 69 -1.74 13.21 -1.96
N SER A 70 -0.70 13.32 -1.13
CA SER A 70 -0.83 13.37 0.33
C SER A 70 -1.59 14.59 0.85
N GLU A 71 -1.61 15.69 0.09
CA GLU A 71 -2.30 16.92 0.48
C GLU A 71 -3.80 16.88 0.19
N VAL A 72 -4.25 15.97 -0.68
CA VAL A 72 -5.62 15.96 -1.22
C VAL A 72 -6.43 14.72 -0.86
N CYS A 73 -5.81 13.70 -0.24
CA CYS A 73 -6.50 12.47 0.12
C CYS A 73 -6.22 12.00 1.56
N ASP A 74 -7.12 11.16 2.06
CA ASP A 74 -7.04 10.60 3.42
C ASP A 74 -6.15 9.36 3.48
N ALA A 75 -5.99 8.65 2.37
CA ALA A 75 -5.06 7.53 2.23
C ALA A 75 -4.59 7.38 0.79
N VAL A 76 -3.39 6.82 0.63
CA VAL A 76 -2.77 6.53 -0.67
C VAL A 76 -2.67 5.02 -0.82
N ASN A 77 -3.28 4.48 -1.87
CA ASN A 77 -3.23 3.06 -2.21
C ASN A 77 -2.06 2.81 -3.15
N ALA A 78 -1.05 2.05 -2.73
CA ALA A 78 0.01 1.61 -3.62
C ALA A 78 -0.49 0.46 -4.49
N THR A 79 -0.54 0.66 -5.82
CA THR A 79 -1.09 -0.33 -6.76
C THR A 79 -0.19 -1.55 -6.90
N ASP A 80 -0.79 -2.72 -7.14
CA ASP A 80 -0.10 -4.00 -7.29
C ASP A 80 -0.20 -4.51 -8.73
N GLY A 81 0.76 -4.16 -9.56
CA GLY A 81 0.82 -4.54 -10.96
C GLY A 81 -0.40 -4.07 -11.75
N SER A 82 -0.69 -2.77 -11.69
CA SER A 82 -1.83 -2.14 -12.36
C SER A 82 -1.87 -2.48 -13.84
N GLY A 83 -3.05 -2.88 -14.34
CA GLY A 83 -3.23 -3.30 -15.73
C GLY A 83 -2.44 -4.58 -16.11
N ALA A 84 -2.03 -5.37 -15.13
CA ALA A 84 -1.18 -6.55 -15.30
C ALA A 84 0.21 -6.25 -15.91
N ASN A 85 0.72 -5.03 -15.71
CA ASN A 85 2.05 -4.62 -16.14
C ASN A 85 3.09 -4.81 -15.02
N CYS A 86 4.36 -4.88 -15.41
CA CYS A 86 5.47 -4.95 -14.46
C CYS A 86 5.74 -3.57 -13.88
N HIS A 87 5.64 -3.46 -12.56
CA HIS A 87 5.95 -2.27 -11.77
C HIS A 87 6.72 -2.66 -10.51
N MET A 88 7.23 -1.69 -9.77
CA MET A 88 7.73 -1.94 -8.41
C MET A 88 6.62 -2.62 -7.59
N SER A 89 6.97 -3.60 -6.74
CA SER A 89 5.95 -4.27 -5.93
C SER A 89 5.24 -3.29 -4.99
N SER A 90 3.94 -3.47 -4.82
CA SER A 90 3.14 -2.68 -3.88
C SER A 90 3.72 -2.74 -2.45
N LEU A 91 4.20 -3.92 -2.02
CA LEU A 91 4.87 -4.07 -0.72
C LEU A 91 6.13 -3.20 -0.61
N GLY A 92 6.95 -3.15 -1.67
CA GLY A 92 8.13 -2.30 -1.74
C GLY A 92 7.77 -0.82 -1.65
N CYS A 93 6.78 -0.37 -2.43
CA CYS A 93 6.26 1.00 -2.35
C CYS A 93 5.76 1.35 -0.96
N CYS A 94 4.94 0.48 -0.36
CA CYS A 94 4.40 0.70 0.98
C CYS A 94 5.50 0.77 2.04
N ALA A 95 6.54 -0.06 1.94
CA ALA A 95 7.67 -0.03 2.86
C ALA A 95 8.42 1.31 2.80
N LEU A 96 8.67 1.83 1.58
CA LEU A 96 9.27 3.14 1.37
C LEU A 96 8.39 4.26 1.95
N LEU A 97 7.11 4.24 1.65
CA LEU A 97 6.15 5.24 2.14
C LEU A 97 6.03 5.22 3.67
N THR A 98 5.96 4.04 4.28
CA THR A 98 5.88 3.91 5.75
C THR A 98 7.14 4.44 6.42
N ARG A 99 8.33 4.19 5.86
CA ARG A 99 9.59 4.77 6.35
C ARG A 99 9.62 6.29 6.25
N ALA A 100 8.95 6.87 5.26
CA ALA A 100 8.82 8.31 5.07
C ALA A 100 7.70 8.93 5.91
N GLY A 101 7.02 8.16 6.77
CA GLY A 101 5.98 8.65 7.68
C GLY A 101 4.57 8.69 7.10
N TYR A 102 4.36 8.12 5.91
CA TYR A 102 3.01 7.94 5.35
C TYR A 102 2.33 6.70 5.93
N GLU A 103 1.01 6.65 5.85
CA GLU A 103 0.20 5.47 6.15
C GLU A 103 -0.47 4.96 4.85
N PRO A 104 0.27 4.18 4.03
CA PRO A 104 -0.24 3.67 2.76
C PRO A 104 -1.20 2.51 2.96
N VAL A 105 -2.09 2.32 1.97
CA VAL A 105 -2.88 1.10 1.83
C VAL A 105 -2.12 0.15 0.88
N PHE A 106 -1.77 -1.01 1.39
CA PHE A 106 -1.12 -2.07 0.63
C PHE A 106 -2.14 -2.79 -0.25
N GLN A 107 -2.07 -2.60 -1.56
CA GLN A 107 -2.83 -3.43 -2.48
C GLN A 107 -2.10 -4.76 -2.70
N VAL A 108 -2.83 -5.85 -2.61
CA VAL A 108 -2.31 -7.20 -2.88
C VAL A 108 -3.26 -7.96 -3.78
N SER A 109 -2.76 -8.43 -4.94
CA SER A 109 -3.53 -9.17 -5.92
C SER A 109 -3.24 -10.67 -5.86
N ALA A 110 -4.27 -11.48 -6.10
CA ALA A 110 -4.16 -12.93 -6.19
C ALA A 110 -3.59 -13.43 -7.53
N ARG A 111 -3.51 -12.55 -8.54
CA ARG A 111 -3.09 -12.91 -9.90
C ARG A 111 -1.76 -13.65 -9.95
N ASP A 112 -0.77 -13.12 -9.24
CA ASP A 112 0.63 -13.58 -9.35
C ASP A 112 1.08 -14.43 -8.15
N ARG A 113 0.19 -14.64 -7.16
CA ARG A 113 0.54 -15.22 -5.86
C ARG A 113 -0.36 -16.37 -5.47
N ASN A 114 0.25 -17.44 -4.96
CA ASN A 114 -0.50 -18.46 -4.23
C ASN A 114 -0.74 -18.05 -2.78
N ARG A 115 -1.55 -18.82 -2.06
CA ARG A 115 -1.91 -18.54 -0.65
C ARG A 115 -0.72 -18.44 0.29
N ILE A 116 0.38 -19.14 0.01
CA ILE A 116 1.60 -19.07 0.85
C ILE A 116 2.28 -17.73 0.68
N ALA A 117 2.44 -17.28 -0.57
CA ALA A 117 3.02 -15.97 -0.87
C ALA A 117 2.17 -14.82 -0.32
N ILE A 118 0.85 -14.90 -0.49
CA ILE A 118 -0.09 -13.89 0.05
C ILE A 118 0.04 -13.78 1.57
N GLN A 119 0.06 -14.89 2.30
CA GLN A 119 0.21 -14.87 3.76
C GLN A 119 1.57 -14.34 4.17
N GLY A 120 2.64 -14.70 3.45
CA GLY A 120 3.98 -14.15 3.68
C GLY A 120 4.03 -12.64 3.48
N ASP A 121 3.43 -12.12 2.41
CA ASP A 121 3.37 -10.69 2.13
C ASP A 121 2.55 -9.93 3.20
N LEU A 122 1.43 -10.48 3.65
CA LEU A 122 0.61 -9.89 4.73
C LEU A 122 1.39 -9.83 6.06
N LEU A 123 2.09 -10.89 6.44
CA LEU A 123 2.96 -10.90 7.62
C LEU A 123 4.11 -9.90 7.48
N GLY A 124 4.73 -9.84 6.30
CA GLY A 124 5.78 -8.87 6.00
C GLY A 124 5.28 -7.42 6.07
N ALA A 125 4.12 -7.14 5.51
CA ALA A 125 3.49 -5.83 5.57
C ALA A 125 3.23 -5.39 7.01
N ALA A 126 2.66 -6.28 7.83
CA ALA A 126 2.43 -6.01 9.25
C ALA A 126 3.74 -5.75 10.01
N ALA A 127 4.80 -6.54 9.76
CA ALA A 127 6.11 -6.36 10.37
C ALA A 127 6.79 -5.03 9.98
N LEU A 128 6.49 -4.52 8.79
CA LEU A 128 6.95 -3.22 8.29
C LEU A 128 6.12 -2.04 8.82
N GLY A 129 5.07 -2.28 9.60
CA GLY A 129 4.20 -1.25 10.15
C GLY A 129 3.11 -0.75 9.18
N ILE A 130 2.87 -1.46 8.09
CA ILE A 130 1.77 -1.18 7.15
C ILE A 130 0.47 -1.65 7.80
N LYS A 131 -0.50 -0.75 7.92
CA LYS A 131 -1.70 -0.94 8.74
C LYS A 131 -2.95 -1.31 7.94
N ASP A 132 -3.03 -0.89 6.69
CA ASP A 132 -4.20 -1.02 5.84
C ASP A 132 -3.88 -1.89 4.61
N VAL A 133 -4.81 -2.78 4.27
CA VAL A 133 -4.66 -3.72 3.14
C VAL A 133 -5.92 -3.67 2.27
N LEU A 134 -5.74 -3.61 0.95
CA LEU A 134 -6.79 -3.79 -0.04
C LEU A 134 -6.56 -5.10 -0.80
N CYS A 135 -7.46 -6.06 -0.59
CA CYS A 135 -7.39 -7.37 -1.22
C CYS A 135 -8.06 -7.35 -2.60
N LEU A 136 -7.31 -7.72 -3.63
CA LEU A 136 -7.75 -7.71 -5.04
C LEU A 136 -7.66 -9.10 -5.65
N THR A 137 -8.61 -9.45 -6.52
CA THR A 137 -8.44 -10.62 -7.39
C THR A 137 -7.34 -10.35 -8.43
N GLY A 138 -7.30 -9.16 -8.99
CA GLY A 138 -6.37 -8.71 -10.01
C GLY A 138 -6.90 -8.92 -11.43
N ASP A 139 -6.36 -8.13 -12.38
CA ASP A 139 -6.64 -8.26 -13.80
C ASP A 139 -5.97 -9.51 -14.39
N ASP A 140 -6.49 -10.00 -15.52
CA ASP A 140 -5.87 -11.11 -16.20
C ASP A 140 -4.50 -10.72 -16.81
N VAL A 141 -3.51 -11.60 -16.75
CA VAL A 141 -2.16 -11.36 -17.30
C VAL A 141 -2.16 -10.99 -18.78
N THR A 142 -3.18 -11.42 -19.53
CA THR A 142 -3.31 -11.10 -20.97
C THR A 142 -3.63 -9.64 -21.23
N ALA A 143 -4.03 -8.87 -20.23
CA ALA A 143 -4.25 -7.44 -20.34
C ALA A 143 -2.95 -6.62 -20.28
N GLY A 144 -1.84 -7.21 -19.80
CA GLY A 144 -0.59 -6.52 -19.55
C GLY A 144 0.52 -6.77 -20.56
N ASP A 145 1.72 -6.36 -20.17
CA ASP A 145 2.93 -6.41 -21.00
C ASP A 145 3.58 -7.80 -21.09
N GLN A 146 3.15 -8.75 -20.23
CA GLN A 146 3.67 -10.12 -20.19
C GLN A 146 2.55 -11.18 -20.27
N PRO A 147 1.84 -11.28 -21.39
CA PRO A 147 0.67 -12.13 -21.50
C PRO A 147 0.97 -13.64 -21.39
N GLN A 148 2.26 -14.04 -21.45
CA GLN A 148 2.70 -15.44 -21.27
C GLN A 148 2.93 -15.81 -19.80
N ALA A 149 2.85 -14.84 -18.86
CA ALA A 149 3.02 -15.10 -17.45
C ALA A 149 2.00 -16.12 -16.94
N LYS A 150 2.41 -16.93 -15.96
CA LYS A 150 1.52 -17.96 -15.40
C LYS A 150 0.56 -17.34 -14.42
N ARG A 151 -0.73 -17.46 -14.70
CA ARG A 151 -1.80 -17.10 -13.77
C ARG A 151 -1.76 -18.02 -12.56
N VAL A 152 -1.92 -17.46 -11.38
CA VAL A 152 -2.03 -18.26 -10.15
C VAL A 152 -3.46 -18.29 -9.65
N PHE A 153 -4.02 -17.16 -9.28
CA PHE A 153 -5.40 -17.02 -8.80
C PHE A 153 -5.83 -18.12 -7.82
N ASP A 154 -4.93 -18.47 -6.87
CA ASP A 154 -5.23 -19.47 -5.83
C ASP A 154 -6.33 -18.99 -4.88
N PHE A 155 -6.46 -17.67 -4.72
CA PHE A 155 -7.54 -16.98 -4.01
C PHE A 155 -8.25 -15.99 -4.93
N ASP A 156 -9.49 -15.68 -4.57
CA ASP A 156 -10.15 -14.44 -4.95
C ASP A 156 -10.01 -13.37 -3.82
N SER A 157 -10.46 -12.16 -4.08
CA SER A 157 -10.39 -11.05 -3.12
C SER A 157 -11.11 -11.37 -1.80
N LEU A 158 -12.25 -12.07 -1.85
CA LEU A 158 -13.03 -12.42 -0.66
C LEU A 158 -12.32 -13.50 0.19
N GLN A 159 -11.74 -14.50 -0.45
CA GLN A 159 -10.96 -15.54 0.23
C GLN A 159 -9.71 -14.93 0.88
N MET A 160 -9.05 -14.01 0.17
CA MET A 160 -7.89 -13.28 0.67
C MET A 160 -8.24 -12.43 1.89
N LEU A 161 -9.36 -11.69 1.83
CA LEU A 161 -9.85 -10.88 2.95
C LEU A 161 -10.16 -11.75 4.19
N ARG A 162 -10.74 -12.94 3.99
CA ARG A 162 -10.98 -13.90 5.08
C ARG A 162 -9.66 -14.37 5.71
N THR A 163 -8.66 -14.66 4.88
CA THR A 163 -7.32 -15.08 5.34
C THR A 163 -6.61 -13.97 6.12
N ALA A 164 -6.71 -12.74 5.67
CA ALA A 164 -6.10 -11.58 6.36
C ALA A 164 -6.71 -11.28 7.74
N ARG A 165 -7.88 -11.84 8.09
CA ARG A 165 -8.57 -11.63 9.36
C ARG A 165 -8.22 -12.64 10.46
N ILE A 166 -7.47 -13.68 10.13
CA ILE A 166 -7.05 -14.70 11.09
C ILE A 166 -5.85 -14.19 11.87
#